data_afa1d4a5eb2f18c6b352d1623227f24c
#
_entry.id   afa1d4a5eb2f18c6b352d1623227f24c
#
_cell.length_a   1.000
_cell.length_b   1.000
_cell.length_c   1.000
_cell.angle_alpha   90.00
_cell.angle_beta   90.00
_cell.angle_gamma   90.00
#
_symmetry.space_group_name_H-M   'P 1'
#
loop_
_entity.id
_entity.type
_entity.pdbx_description
1 polymer ?
#
loop_
_entity_poly.entity_id
_entity_poly.type
_entity_poly.pdbx_seq_one_letter_code
_entity_poly.pdbx_strand_id
1 'polypeptide(L)'
;RLNGGFAMEQTPLRAPVFNLVNGSFVDGPGIRTTIFLKGCRLRCKWCCNPEGQSFQPEMRFLAAHCRPGCSDCVSACPAGAIRRDTGTLKIDRAKCIGCGRCETTCFEDALRLFGKWYTPEDLMGRIRREKPYLTRSGGGVTIGGGEATCWSAFCRELIRLCHAEGIHTAIDSCGYPCTEEALAA
;
A
#
# COMPACT_ATOMS: atom_id res chain seq x y z
N ARG A 1 -8.49 -45.21 11.36
CA ARG A 1 -8.69 -43.84 11.89
C ARG A 1 -7.62 -42.97 11.26
N LEU A 2 -7.98 -42.24 10.21
CA LEU A 2 -7.10 -41.25 9.56
C LEU A 2 -7.58 -39.87 10.02
N ASN A 3 -6.93 -39.30 11.03
CA ASN A 3 -7.09 -37.90 11.39
C ASN A 3 -6.16 -37.08 10.50
N GLY A 4 -6.62 -36.75 9.32
CA GLY A 4 -6.02 -35.73 8.45
C GLY A 4 -6.56 -34.37 8.88
N GLY A 5 -5.91 -33.72 9.87
CA GLY A 5 -6.15 -32.32 10.16
C GLY A 5 -5.64 -31.50 8.99
N PHE A 6 -6.54 -31.00 8.15
CA PHE A 6 -6.24 -29.92 7.19
C PHE A 6 -5.93 -28.67 8.05
N ALA A 7 -4.66 -28.36 8.21
CA ALA A 7 -4.26 -27.03 8.66
C ALA A 7 -4.78 -26.04 7.61
N MET A 8 -5.80 -25.26 7.97
CA MET A 8 -6.20 -24.11 7.18
C MET A 8 -5.00 -23.16 7.14
N GLU A 9 -4.37 -23.07 5.98
CA GLU A 9 -3.31 -22.11 5.70
C GLU A 9 -3.91 -20.71 5.89
N GLN A 10 -3.62 -20.11 7.05
CA GLN A 10 -4.14 -18.77 7.36
C GLN A 10 -3.52 -17.82 6.37
N THR A 11 -4.34 -17.23 5.52
CA THR A 11 -3.90 -16.16 4.63
C THR A 11 -3.21 -15.09 5.48
N PRO A 12 -1.95 -14.74 5.20
CA PRO A 12 -1.20 -13.81 6.03
C PRO A 12 -1.93 -12.47 6.12
N LEU A 13 -1.99 -11.91 7.33
CA LEU A 13 -2.54 -10.59 7.58
C LEU A 13 -1.73 -9.57 6.78
N ARG A 14 -2.36 -8.88 5.82
CA ARG A 14 -1.68 -7.94 4.93
C ARG A 14 -2.59 -6.81 4.48
N ALA A 15 -1.98 -5.66 4.19
CA ALA A 15 -2.67 -4.51 3.61
C ALA A 15 -1.84 -3.91 2.45
N PRO A 16 -2.50 -3.28 1.46
CA PRO A 16 -1.79 -2.64 0.36
C PRO A 16 -1.33 -1.24 0.80
N VAL A 17 -0.04 -0.99 0.68
CA VAL A 17 0.61 0.29 0.98
C VAL A 17 1.01 0.94 -0.34
N PHE A 18 0.56 2.17 -0.63
CA PHE A 18 0.94 2.85 -1.85
C PHE A 18 2.11 3.82 -1.67
N ASN A 19 2.33 4.29 -0.44
CA ASN A 19 3.48 5.13 -0.14
C ASN A 19 3.97 4.89 1.29
N LEU A 20 5.26 5.13 1.49
CA LEU A 20 5.92 5.06 2.79
C LEU A 20 6.91 6.22 2.85
N VAL A 21 6.62 7.20 3.70
CA VAL A 21 7.41 8.42 3.84
C VAL A 21 8.18 8.37 5.15
N ASN A 22 9.50 8.39 5.06
CA ASN A 22 10.37 8.49 6.22
C ASN A 22 10.69 9.97 6.48
N GLY A 23 10.76 10.36 7.76
CA GLY A 23 11.14 11.72 8.15
C GLY A 23 10.05 12.76 7.96
N SER A 24 8.77 12.39 8.03
CA SER A 24 7.68 13.35 8.01
C SER A 24 7.64 14.21 9.29
N PHE A 25 7.37 15.50 9.13
CA PHE A 25 7.19 16.49 10.20
C PHE A 25 5.76 17.04 10.27
N VAL A 26 4.88 16.61 9.37
CA VAL A 26 3.52 17.13 9.22
C VAL A 26 2.45 16.15 9.64
N ASP A 27 2.81 14.89 9.88
CA ASP A 27 1.86 13.81 10.16
C ASP A 27 1.77 13.48 11.67
N GLY A 28 2.07 14.46 12.52
CA GLY A 28 2.02 14.36 14.00
C GLY A 28 3.31 14.83 14.66
N PRO A 29 3.42 14.69 16.01
CA PRO A 29 4.57 15.19 16.75
C PRO A 29 5.86 14.45 16.42
N GLY A 30 6.98 15.18 16.43
CA GLY A 30 8.32 14.65 16.18
C GLY A 30 8.55 14.20 14.74
N ILE A 31 9.63 13.46 14.52
CA ILE A 31 9.94 12.83 13.22
C ILE A 31 9.12 11.54 13.11
N ARG A 32 8.44 11.35 11.97
CA ARG A 32 7.55 10.21 11.79
C ARG A 32 7.86 9.42 10.51
N THR A 33 7.61 8.12 10.57
CA THR A 33 7.41 7.31 9.37
C THR A 33 5.92 7.21 9.11
N THR A 34 5.46 7.75 7.97
CA THR A 34 4.06 7.72 7.58
C THR A 34 3.82 6.61 6.57
N ILE A 35 2.85 5.75 6.87
CA ILE A 35 2.43 4.61 6.07
C ILE A 35 1.10 4.94 5.43
N PHE A 36 1.07 5.04 4.09
CA PHE A 36 -0.13 5.35 3.33
C PHE A 36 -0.76 4.07 2.78
N LEU A 37 -1.85 3.63 3.43
CA LEU A 37 -2.61 2.45 3.01
C LEU A 37 -3.51 2.78 1.82
N LYS A 38 -3.77 1.79 0.95
CA LYS A 38 -4.85 1.85 -0.04
C LYS A 38 -6.15 1.30 0.56
N GLY A 39 -7.26 1.77 0.03
CA GLY A 39 -8.61 1.39 0.41
C GLY A 39 -9.31 2.50 1.19
N CYS A 40 -10.30 3.09 0.55
CA CYS A 40 -11.21 4.04 1.16
C CYS A 40 -12.60 3.90 0.53
N ARG A 41 -13.64 3.85 1.32
CA ARG A 41 -15.02 3.78 0.82
C ARG A 41 -15.56 5.13 0.38
N LEU A 42 -14.94 6.22 0.85
CA LEU A 42 -15.31 7.57 0.47
C LEU A 42 -14.73 7.95 -0.90
N ARG A 43 -15.37 8.94 -1.52
CA ARG A 43 -14.99 9.51 -2.83
C ARG A 43 -15.03 11.04 -2.73
N CYS A 44 -14.31 11.59 -1.74
CA CYS A 44 -14.27 13.01 -1.48
C CYS A 44 -13.73 13.77 -2.71
N LYS A 45 -14.42 14.84 -3.10
CA LYS A 45 -14.00 15.68 -4.25
C LYS A 45 -12.66 16.39 -4.01
N TRP A 46 -12.29 16.59 -2.75
CA TRP A 46 -11.05 17.22 -2.29
C TRP A 46 -10.00 16.21 -1.81
N CYS A 47 -10.12 14.93 -2.15
CA CYS A 47 -9.17 13.92 -1.70
C CYS A 47 -7.76 14.26 -2.18
N CYS A 48 -6.81 14.41 -1.23
CA CYS A 48 -5.40 14.67 -1.54
C CYS A 48 -4.65 13.41 -1.96
N ASN A 49 -5.18 12.21 -1.67
CA ASN A 49 -4.58 10.92 -2.00
C ASN A 49 -5.56 10.03 -2.81
N PRO A 50 -5.99 10.45 -4.01
CA PRO A 50 -6.99 9.69 -4.79
C PRO A 50 -6.50 8.29 -5.18
N GLU A 51 -5.18 8.08 -5.28
CA GLU A 51 -4.55 6.78 -5.49
C GLU A 51 -4.74 5.81 -4.31
N GLY A 52 -5.05 6.34 -3.13
CA GLY A 52 -5.40 5.57 -1.93
C GLY A 52 -6.83 5.02 -1.93
N GLN A 53 -7.71 5.44 -2.85
CA GLN A 53 -9.12 5.07 -2.80
C GLN A 53 -9.40 3.61 -3.15
N SER A 54 -8.68 3.04 -4.11
CA SER A 54 -8.85 1.63 -4.50
C SER A 54 -8.30 0.69 -3.43
N PHE A 55 -9.00 -0.42 -3.18
CA PHE A 55 -8.56 -1.49 -2.28
C PHE A 55 -7.50 -2.41 -2.91
N GLN A 56 -7.27 -2.30 -4.21
CA GLN A 56 -6.32 -3.14 -4.93
C GLN A 56 -5.15 -2.30 -5.45
N PRO A 57 -3.96 -2.91 -5.59
CA PRO A 57 -2.87 -2.29 -6.33
C PRO A 57 -3.30 -1.90 -7.75
N GLU A 58 -2.87 -0.74 -8.21
CA GLU A 58 -3.23 -0.20 -9.52
C GLU A 58 -2.02 0.26 -10.29
N MET A 59 -1.98 -0.09 -11.56
CA MET A 59 -0.91 0.36 -12.46
C MET A 59 -1.22 1.77 -13.00
N ARG A 60 -0.33 2.73 -12.73
CA ARG A 60 -0.32 4.05 -13.40
C ARG A 60 0.45 3.95 -14.70
N PHE A 61 -0.05 4.62 -15.74
CA PHE A 61 0.64 4.79 -17.01
C PHE A 61 0.85 6.28 -17.32
N LEU A 62 2.09 6.66 -17.61
CA LEU A 62 2.50 7.99 -18.04
C LEU A 62 2.85 7.93 -19.54
N ALA A 63 1.93 8.37 -20.37
CA ALA A 63 2.09 8.31 -21.84
C ALA A 63 3.31 9.11 -22.32
N ALA A 64 3.61 10.25 -21.68
CA ALA A 64 4.75 11.10 -22.01
C ALA A 64 6.12 10.40 -21.84
N HIS A 65 6.21 9.41 -20.97
CA HIS A 65 7.43 8.64 -20.75
C HIS A 65 7.51 7.40 -21.64
N CYS A 66 6.41 7.02 -22.29
CA CYS A 66 6.37 5.78 -23.04
C CYS A 66 7.07 5.90 -24.40
N ARG A 67 8.13 5.13 -24.59
CA ARG A 67 8.86 5.10 -25.86
C ARG A 67 7.96 4.55 -27.00
N PRO A 68 7.84 5.25 -28.12
CA PRO A 68 7.09 4.78 -29.28
C PRO A 68 7.63 3.41 -29.77
N GLY A 69 6.73 2.50 -30.14
CA GLY A 69 7.09 1.19 -30.69
C GLY A 69 7.56 0.15 -29.66
N CYS A 70 7.86 0.54 -28.41
CA CYS A 70 8.25 -0.40 -27.36
C CYS A 70 7.05 -1.30 -26.93
N SER A 71 7.29 -2.60 -26.75
CA SER A 71 6.26 -3.58 -26.35
C SER A 71 6.68 -4.47 -25.18
N ASP A 72 7.78 -4.14 -24.50
CA ASP A 72 8.38 -4.98 -23.46
C ASP A 72 7.40 -5.29 -22.31
N CYS A 73 6.64 -4.28 -21.88
CA CYS A 73 5.60 -4.44 -20.86
C CYS A 73 4.41 -5.31 -21.30
N VAL A 74 4.11 -5.35 -22.61
CA VAL A 74 3.06 -6.23 -23.15
C VAL A 74 3.50 -7.67 -23.03
N SER A 75 4.75 -7.99 -23.46
CA SER A 75 5.33 -9.32 -23.37
C SER A 75 5.55 -9.78 -21.92
N ALA A 76 5.87 -8.85 -21.01
CA ALA A 76 6.09 -9.16 -19.60
C ALA A 76 4.80 -9.41 -18.80
N CYS A 77 3.63 -9.07 -19.36
CA CYS A 77 2.37 -9.15 -18.61
C CYS A 77 1.81 -10.58 -18.57
N PRO A 78 1.86 -11.30 -17.42
CA PRO A 78 1.40 -12.69 -17.35
C PRO A 78 -0.12 -12.83 -17.48
N ALA A 79 -0.86 -11.75 -17.19
CA ALA A 79 -2.33 -11.72 -17.27
C ALA A 79 -2.85 -11.22 -18.64
N GLY A 80 -1.97 -10.87 -19.58
CA GLY A 80 -2.37 -10.27 -20.85
C GLY A 80 -3.19 -8.97 -20.69
N ALA A 81 -2.97 -8.25 -19.59
CA ALA A 81 -3.73 -7.05 -19.25
C ALA A 81 -3.24 -5.80 -20.01
N ILE A 82 -2.11 -5.89 -20.69
CA ILE A 82 -1.53 -4.74 -21.41
C ILE A 82 -1.55 -5.03 -22.90
N ARG A 83 -2.05 -4.07 -23.65
CA ARG A 83 -2.03 -4.12 -25.12
C ARG A 83 -1.64 -2.77 -25.70
N ARG A 84 -1.17 -2.76 -26.94
CA ARG A 84 -0.88 -1.56 -27.69
C ARG A 84 -1.87 -1.45 -28.87
N ASP A 85 -2.67 -0.38 -28.86
CA ASP A 85 -3.61 -0.08 -29.93
C ASP A 85 -3.14 1.20 -30.63
N THR A 86 -2.97 1.18 -31.96
CA THR A 86 -2.62 2.37 -32.79
C THR A 86 -1.54 3.26 -32.16
N GLY A 87 -0.47 2.61 -31.60
CA GLY A 87 0.64 3.32 -30.97
C GLY A 87 0.46 3.65 -29.49
N THR A 88 -0.75 3.57 -28.94
CA THR A 88 -1.04 3.87 -27.54
C THR A 88 -1.09 2.60 -26.67
N LEU A 89 -0.48 2.66 -25.50
CA LEU A 89 -0.57 1.59 -24.52
C LEU A 89 -1.91 1.67 -23.76
N LYS A 90 -2.60 0.54 -23.64
CA LYS A 90 -3.83 0.42 -22.85
C LYS A 90 -3.69 -0.68 -21.84
N ILE A 91 -4.18 -0.43 -20.63
CA ILE A 91 -4.19 -1.38 -19.50
C ILE A 91 -5.62 -1.77 -19.20
N ASP A 92 -5.93 -3.04 -19.36
CA ASP A 92 -7.20 -3.62 -18.94
C ASP A 92 -7.14 -3.85 -17.42
N ARG A 93 -7.79 -2.97 -16.67
CA ARG A 93 -7.77 -2.99 -15.21
C ARG A 93 -8.51 -4.20 -14.63
N ALA A 94 -9.46 -4.77 -15.34
CA ALA A 94 -10.19 -5.96 -14.91
C ALA A 94 -9.32 -7.23 -14.98
N LYS A 95 -8.35 -7.26 -15.91
CA LYS A 95 -7.38 -8.36 -16.05
C LYS A 95 -6.12 -8.15 -15.22
N CYS A 96 -5.82 -6.90 -14.84
CA CYS A 96 -4.59 -6.58 -14.14
C CYS A 96 -4.57 -7.15 -12.72
N ILE A 97 -3.64 -8.06 -12.46
CA ILE A 97 -3.45 -8.70 -11.15
C ILE A 97 -2.50 -7.92 -10.22
N GLY A 98 -2.02 -6.74 -10.61
CA GLY A 98 -1.16 -5.90 -9.77
C GLY A 98 0.22 -6.50 -9.45
N CYS A 99 0.76 -7.38 -10.29
CA CYS A 99 2.02 -8.07 -10.02
C CYS A 99 3.29 -7.21 -10.17
N GLY A 100 3.22 -6.04 -10.79
CA GLY A 100 4.34 -5.11 -10.97
C GLY A 100 5.37 -5.49 -12.04
N ARG A 101 5.27 -6.64 -12.73
CA ARG A 101 6.28 -7.06 -13.74
C ARG A 101 6.49 -6.03 -14.86
N CYS A 102 5.43 -5.38 -15.30
CA CYS A 102 5.51 -4.34 -16.33
C CYS A 102 6.22 -3.06 -15.82
N GLU A 103 6.16 -2.76 -14.52
CA GLU A 103 6.93 -1.69 -13.90
C GLU A 103 8.44 -2.01 -13.95
N THR A 104 8.83 -3.21 -13.52
CA THR A 104 10.25 -3.62 -13.47
C THR A 104 10.87 -3.77 -14.87
N THR A 105 10.06 -4.01 -15.90
CA THR A 105 10.50 -4.13 -17.28
C THR A 105 10.59 -2.78 -18.00
N CYS A 106 9.94 -1.73 -17.48
CA CYS A 106 9.87 -0.42 -18.11
C CYS A 106 11.07 0.45 -17.71
N PHE A 107 12.07 0.57 -18.56
CA PHE A 107 13.24 1.41 -18.33
C PHE A 107 12.97 2.92 -18.42
N GLU A 108 11.81 3.31 -18.98
CA GLU A 108 11.41 4.70 -19.16
C GLU A 108 10.52 5.23 -18.02
N ASP A 109 10.33 4.46 -16.94
CA ASP A 109 9.44 4.79 -15.82
C ASP A 109 8.01 5.19 -16.24
N ALA A 110 7.58 4.72 -17.42
CA ALA A 110 6.23 4.99 -17.92
C ALA A 110 5.13 4.24 -17.16
N LEU A 111 5.49 3.16 -16.46
CA LEU A 111 4.58 2.32 -15.70
C LEU A 111 5.02 2.28 -14.22
N ARG A 112 4.08 2.58 -13.31
CA ARG A 112 4.33 2.52 -11.87
C ARG A 112 3.16 1.87 -11.15
N LEU A 113 3.45 0.89 -10.29
CA LEU A 113 2.46 0.22 -9.46
C LEU A 113 2.20 1.04 -8.18
N PHE A 114 0.97 1.50 -8.00
CA PHE A 114 0.51 2.08 -6.75
C PHE A 114 -0.11 1.00 -5.88
N GLY A 115 0.54 0.70 -4.78
CA GLY A 115 0.15 -0.30 -3.81
C GLY A 115 0.93 -1.61 -3.99
N LYS A 116 1.61 -1.99 -2.92
CA LYS A 116 2.22 -3.32 -2.74
C LYS A 116 1.68 -3.89 -1.43
N TRP A 117 1.42 -5.19 -1.42
CA TRP A 117 0.96 -5.87 -0.22
C TRP A 117 2.11 -6.04 0.77
N TYR A 118 1.88 -5.66 2.01
CA TYR A 118 2.82 -5.80 3.12
C TYR A 118 2.14 -6.49 4.28
N THR A 119 2.90 -7.32 5.00
CA THR A 119 2.56 -7.76 6.35
C THR A 119 2.99 -6.70 7.37
N PRO A 120 2.47 -6.71 8.61
CA PRO A 120 2.98 -5.84 9.68
C PRO A 120 4.49 -6.02 9.90
N GLU A 121 5.01 -7.24 9.83
CA GLU A 121 6.42 -7.59 9.98
C GLU A 121 7.30 -6.99 8.89
N ASP A 122 6.83 -7.00 7.62
CA ASP A 122 7.54 -6.36 6.50
C ASP A 122 7.76 -4.87 6.77
N LEU A 123 6.74 -4.20 7.32
CA LEU A 123 6.81 -2.79 7.68
C LEU A 123 7.72 -2.57 8.89
N MET A 124 7.64 -3.43 9.91
CA MET A 124 8.54 -3.35 11.07
C MET A 124 10.01 -3.46 10.66
N GLY A 125 10.33 -4.29 9.66
CA GLY A 125 11.68 -4.37 9.10
C GLY A 125 12.20 -3.04 8.55
N ARG A 126 11.31 -2.16 8.07
CA ARG A 126 11.65 -0.80 7.63
C ARG A 126 11.66 0.21 8.78
N ILE A 127 10.64 0.17 9.65
CA ILE A 127 10.48 1.06 10.79
C ILE A 127 11.67 0.97 11.75
N ARG A 128 12.21 -0.23 11.99
CA ARG A 128 13.39 -0.45 12.86
C ARG A 128 14.61 0.33 12.43
N ARG A 129 14.82 0.55 11.12
CA ARG A 129 15.94 1.35 10.61
C ARG A 129 15.81 2.83 10.98
N GLU A 130 14.58 3.32 11.08
CA GLU A 130 14.27 4.71 11.42
C GLU A 130 14.10 4.94 12.93
N LYS A 131 13.99 3.87 13.73
CA LYS A 131 13.70 3.91 15.17
C LYS A 131 14.55 4.92 15.96
N PRO A 132 15.88 5.06 15.75
CA PRO A 132 16.68 6.02 16.49
C PRO A 132 16.23 7.47 16.29
N TYR A 133 15.75 7.82 15.09
CA TYR A 133 15.25 9.15 14.76
C TYR A 133 13.84 9.36 15.33
N LEU A 134 12.99 8.35 15.21
CA LEU A 134 11.62 8.38 15.71
C LEU A 134 11.60 8.60 17.23
N THR A 135 12.35 7.79 17.98
CA THR A 135 12.34 7.85 19.45
C THR A 135 13.03 9.10 20.01
N ARG A 136 14.16 9.54 19.42
CA ARG A 136 14.88 10.75 19.89
C ARG A 136 14.07 12.02 19.68
N SER A 137 13.26 12.08 18.66
CA SER A 137 12.44 13.27 18.35
C SER A 137 11.11 13.31 19.11
N GLY A 138 10.77 12.25 19.87
CA GLY A 138 9.42 12.07 20.41
C GLY A 138 8.37 11.77 19.34
N GLY A 139 8.80 11.35 18.16
CA GLY A 139 7.96 10.96 17.03
C GLY A 139 7.55 9.49 17.04
N GLY A 140 7.32 8.92 15.87
CA GLY A 140 6.89 7.53 15.75
C GLY A 140 6.34 7.17 14.37
N VAL A 141 5.36 6.29 14.34
CA VAL A 141 4.70 5.86 13.10
C VAL A 141 3.32 6.48 13.00
N THR A 142 2.97 6.98 11.82
CA THR A 142 1.59 7.39 11.47
C THR A 142 1.05 6.47 10.40
N ILE A 143 -0.16 5.97 10.60
CA ILE A 143 -0.87 5.12 9.64
C ILE A 143 -2.04 5.91 9.08
N GLY A 144 -2.04 6.13 7.78
CA GLY A 144 -3.08 6.91 7.09
C GLY A 144 -3.20 6.47 5.64
N GLY A 145 -3.49 7.41 4.74
CA GLY A 145 -3.55 7.18 3.29
C GLY A 145 -4.96 7.19 2.72
N GLY A 146 -5.55 6.02 2.42
CA GLY A 146 -6.97 5.88 2.12
C GLY A 146 -7.78 6.08 3.42
N GLU A 147 -8.32 5.00 3.97
CA GLU A 147 -8.90 5.03 5.32
C GLU A 147 -8.31 3.87 6.13
N ALA A 148 -7.51 4.21 7.15
CA ALA A 148 -6.79 3.21 7.95
C ALA A 148 -7.73 2.20 8.63
N THR A 149 -8.93 2.64 9.05
CA THR A 149 -9.93 1.80 9.69
C THR A 149 -10.51 0.71 8.77
N CYS A 150 -10.34 0.83 7.46
CA CYS A 150 -10.67 -0.26 6.52
C CYS A 150 -9.77 -1.50 6.68
N TRP A 151 -8.65 -1.34 7.37
CA TRP A 151 -7.64 -2.37 7.63
C TRP A 151 -7.39 -2.55 9.14
N SER A 152 -8.44 -2.47 9.95
CA SER A 152 -8.37 -2.41 11.42
C SER A 152 -7.52 -3.52 12.04
N ALA A 153 -7.68 -4.78 11.62
CA ALA A 153 -6.87 -5.91 12.11
C ALA A 153 -5.37 -5.73 11.81
N PHE A 154 -5.04 -5.27 10.59
CA PHE A 154 -3.66 -4.99 10.19
C PHE A 154 -3.07 -3.82 10.99
N CYS A 155 -3.81 -2.72 11.14
CA CYS A 155 -3.38 -1.55 11.90
C CYS A 155 -3.14 -1.91 13.36
N ARG A 156 -4.05 -2.66 13.98
CA ARG A 156 -3.94 -3.13 15.36
C ARG A 156 -2.67 -3.95 15.59
N GLU A 157 -2.38 -4.90 14.71
CA GLU A 157 -1.16 -5.71 14.83
C GLU A 157 0.11 -4.87 14.63
N LEU A 158 0.12 -3.97 13.65
CA LEU A 158 1.27 -3.09 13.43
C LEU A 158 1.50 -2.15 14.64
N ILE A 159 0.43 -1.60 15.22
CA ILE A 159 0.48 -0.77 16.43
C ILE A 159 1.05 -1.58 17.60
N ARG A 160 0.55 -2.80 17.80
CA ARG A 160 1.04 -3.70 18.84
C ARG A 160 2.55 -3.95 18.72
N LEU A 161 3.04 -4.20 17.50
CA LEU A 161 4.46 -4.42 17.23
C LEU A 161 5.30 -3.15 17.50
N CYS A 162 4.81 -1.99 17.07
CA CYS A 162 5.46 -0.71 17.34
C CYS A 162 5.57 -0.44 18.85
N HIS A 163 4.48 -0.63 19.59
CA HIS A 163 4.45 -0.41 21.05
C HIS A 163 5.37 -1.39 21.80
N ALA A 164 5.45 -2.64 21.36
CA ALA A 164 6.38 -3.63 21.94
C ALA A 164 7.86 -3.20 21.83
N GLU A 165 8.16 -2.31 20.87
CA GLU A 165 9.50 -1.74 20.69
C GLU A 165 9.64 -0.29 21.21
N GLY A 166 8.63 0.22 21.94
CA GLY A 166 8.63 1.59 22.48
C GLY A 166 8.50 2.68 21.42
N ILE A 167 7.89 2.38 20.26
CA ILE A 167 7.66 3.33 19.19
C ILE A 167 6.21 3.85 19.30
N HIS A 168 6.05 5.16 19.41
CA HIS A 168 4.74 5.82 19.43
C HIS A 168 4.01 5.67 18.09
N THR A 169 2.68 5.55 18.13
CA THR A 169 1.85 5.44 16.94
C THR A 169 0.74 6.47 16.90
N ALA A 170 0.33 6.87 15.70
CA ALA A 170 -0.84 7.70 15.43
C ALA A 170 -1.60 7.11 14.23
N ILE A 171 -2.92 7.35 14.20
CA ILE A 171 -3.78 7.04 13.06
C ILE A 171 -4.32 8.36 12.50
N ASP A 172 -4.16 8.53 11.18
CA ASP A 172 -4.83 9.56 10.41
C ASP A 172 -6.07 8.96 9.74
N SER A 173 -7.24 9.39 10.18
CA SER A 173 -8.53 8.83 9.79
C SER A 173 -9.55 9.93 9.51
N CYS A 174 -10.41 9.72 8.53
CA CYS A 174 -11.56 10.58 8.27
C CYS A 174 -12.70 10.40 9.30
N GLY A 175 -12.55 9.49 10.26
CA GLY A 175 -13.55 9.17 11.28
C GLY A 175 -14.79 8.44 10.75
N TYR A 176 -14.76 7.97 9.49
CA TYR A 176 -15.83 7.15 8.93
C TYR A 176 -15.41 5.67 8.94
N PRO A 177 -15.86 4.89 9.93
CA PRO A 177 -15.41 3.51 10.09
C PRO A 177 -15.88 2.65 8.93
N CYS A 178 -14.99 1.79 8.44
CA CYS A 178 -15.31 0.88 7.34
C CYS A 178 -16.08 -0.35 7.79
N THR A 179 -16.00 -0.69 9.09
CA THR A 179 -16.69 -1.85 9.70
C THR A 179 -17.04 -1.56 11.15
N GLU A 180 -18.01 -2.31 11.72
CA GLU A 180 -18.32 -2.22 13.17
C GLU A 180 -17.11 -2.60 14.04
N GLU A 181 -16.28 -3.55 13.58
CA GLU A 181 -15.03 -3.93 14.27
C GLU A 181 -14.03 -2.76 14.35
N ALA A 182 -14.05 -1.86 13.38
CA ALA A 182 -13.21 -0.67 13.38
C ALA A 182 -13.61 0.37 14.43
N LEU A 183 -14.85 0.32 14.91
CA LEU A 183 -15.33 1.18 16.02
C LEU A 183 -14.86 0.67 17.39
N ALA A 184 -14.58 -0.62 17.50
CA ALA A 184 -14.17 -1.28 18.75
C ALA A 184 -12.64 -1.36 18.91
N ALA A 185 -11.88 -0.93 17.92
CA ALA A 185 -10.42 -1.04 17.87
C ALA A 185 -9.73 0.23 18.33
#